data_df193127a3c817f995e8bcfaca7d3bac
#
_entry.id   df193127a3c817f995e8bcfaca7d3bac
#
_cell.length_a   1.000
_cell.length_b   1.000
_cell.length_c   1.000
_cell.angle_alpha   90.00
_cell.angle_beta   90.00
_cell.angle_gamma   90.00
#
_symmetry.space_group_name_H-M   'P 1'
#
loop_
_entity.id
_entity.type
_entity.pdbx_description
1 polymer ?
#
loop_
_entity_poly.entity_id
_entity_poly.type
_entity_poly.pdbx_seq_one_letter_code
_entity_poly.pdbx_strand_id
1 'polypeptide(L)'
;MTTFATIKTLHMYKQPREETTFGIDLSGFREIIAGETPESIVVECTIDGESAPGIIVNDELDGNEARVRVQGGDHGDNYVITVLVTTNAGHVRQADVVLRIREVV
;
A
#
# COMPACT_ATOMS: atom_id res chain seq x y z
N MET A 1 1.86 23.35 -10.47
CA MET A 1 0.96 22.33 -9.90
C MET A 1 1.67 20.99 -9.91
N THR A 2 1.66 20.34 -8.78
CA THR A 2 2.28 19.03 -8.68
C THR A 2 1.25 17.95 -9.01
N THR A 3 1.54 17.15 -10.01
CA THR A 3 0.69 16.02 -10.35
C THR A 3 1.23 14.78 -9.66
N PHE A 4 0.37 14.10 -8.91
CA PHE A 4 0.74 12.80 -8.33
C PHE A 4 0.60 11.75 -9.42
N ALA A 5 1.70 11.08 -9.70
CA ALA A 5 1.68 9.89 -10.51
C ALA A 5 1.79 8.68 -9.57
N THR A 6 1.01 7.65 -9.84
CA THR A 6 1.21 6.37 -9.17
C THR A 6 2.57 5.84 -9.59
N ILE A 7 3.49 5.72 -8.63
CA ILE A 7 4.85 5.28 -8.90
C ILE A 7 4.85 3.83 -9.35
N LYS A 8 4.02 3.02 -8.69
CA LYS A 8 3.99 1.59 -8.93
C LYS A 8 2.65 1.01 -8.49
N THR A 9 2.15 0.06 -9.27
CA THR A 9 1.00 -0.74 -8.90
C THR A 9 1.45 -2.17 -8.71
N LEU A 10 1.23 -2.70 -7.51
CA LEU A 10 1.56 -4.07 -7.14
C LEU A 10 0.28 -4.88 -7.02
N HIS A 11 0.40 -6.18 -7.24
CA HIS A 11 -0.74 -7.09 -7.10
C HIS A 11 -0.39 -8.16 -6.07
N MET A 12 -1.33 -8.45 -5.18
CA MET A 12 -1.19 -9.56 -4.24
C MET A 12 -2.51 -10.30 -4.07
N TYR A 13 -2.40 -11.54 -3.66
CA TYR A 13 -3.55 -12.40 -3.39
C TYR A 13 -3.55 -12.82 -1.94
N LYS A 14 -4.74 -12.93 -1.39
CA LYS A 14 -4.94 -13.37 -0.02
C LYS A 14 -6.22 -14.20 0.06
N GLN A 15 -6.22 -15.23 0.90
CA GLN A 15 -7.46 -15.93 1.21
C GLN A 15 -8.25 -15.14 2.27
N PRO A 16 -9.61 -15.30 2.33
CA PRO A 16 -10.43 -14.51 3.25
C PRO A 16 -10.01 -14.60 4.72
N ARG A 17 -9.56 -15.76 5.15
CA ARG A 17 -9.20 -16.00 6.56
C ARG A 17 -7.76 -15.64 6.91
N GLU A 18 -6.97 -15.32 5.92
CA GLU A 18 -5.57 -14.97 6.16
C GLU A 18 -5.43 -13.57 6.72
N GLU A 19 -4.53 -13.43 7.67
CA GLU A 19 -4.04 -12.14 8.10
C GLU A 19 -2.53 -12.15 7.81
N THR A 20 -2.09 -11.21 7.00
CA THR A 20 -0.71 -11.24 6.48
C THR A 20 -0.15 -9.83 6.37
N THR A 21 1.17 -9.76 6.35
CA THR A 21 1.88 -8.50 6.18
C THR A 21 2.60 -8.51 4.84
N PHE A 22 2.44 -7.43 4.07
CA PHE A 22 3.28 -7.22 2.90
C PHE A 22 4.19 -6.02 3.11
N GLY A 23 5.34 -6.04 2.45
CA GLY A 23 6.28 -4.94 2.46
C GLY A 23 6.45 -4.35 1.07
N ILE A 24 6.59 -3.03 1.00
CA ILE A 24 6.93 -2.33 -0.24
C ILE A 24 8.33 -1.78 -0.05
N ASP A 25 9.27 -2.22 -0.89
CA ASP A 25 10.63 -1.69 -0.90
C ASP A 25 10.63 -0.35 -1.62
N LEU A 26 10.65 0.73 -0.85
CA LEU A 26 10.64 2.08 -1.39
C LEU A 26 11.97 2.44 -2.06
N SER A 27 13.02 1.70 -1.74
CA SER A 27 14.32 1.93 -2.37
C SER A 27 14.35 1.54 -3.84
N GLY A 28 13.37 0.75 -4.30
CA GLY A 28 13.20 0.42 -5.71
C GLY A 28 12.47 1.51 -6.52
N PHE A 29 11.98 2.55 -5.88
CA PHE A 29 11.22 3.62 -6.53
C PHE A 29 12.16 4.78 -6.84
N ARG A 30 12.56 4.92 -8.11
CA ARG A 30 13.52 5.94 -8.54
C ARG A 30 13.14 7.33 -8.10
N GLU A 31 11.87 7.67 -8.13
CA GLU A 31 11.35 8.99 -7.79
C GLU A 31 11.46 9.28 -6.30
N ILE A 32 11.47 8.23 -5.46
CA ILE A 32 11.62 8.41 -4.02
C ILE A 32 13.09 8.51 -3.62
N ILE A 33 13.96 7.86 -4.39
CA ILE A 33 15.36 7.69 -4.00
C ILE A 33 16.29 8.77 -4.50
N ALA A 34 15.91 9.57 -5.46
CA ALA A 34 16.81 10.56 -6.04
C ALA A 34 17.23 11.61 -4.99
N GLY A 35 18.00 11.18 -3.97
CA GLY A 35 18.46 12.04 -2.88
C GLY A 35 17.45 12.23 -1.77
N GLU A 36 16.34 11.49 -1.78
CA GLU A 36 15.27 11.59 -0.79
C GLU A 36 15.16 10.32 0.05
N THR A 37 14.71 10.48 1.28
CA THR A 37 14.39 9.35 2.15
C THR A 37 12.94 9.43 2.61
N PRO A 38 12.25 8.28 2.77
CA PRO A 38 10.90 8.28 3.31
C PRO A 38 10.90 8.75 4.78
N GLU A 39 9.97 9.61 5.14
CA GLU A 39 9.80 10.07 6.52
C GLU A 39 8.55 9.53 7.17
N SER A 40 7.46 9.41 6.41
CA SER A 40 6.19 8.93 6.94
C SER A 40 5.34 8.32 5.85
N ILE A 41 4.39 7.49 6.27
CA ILE A 41 3.43 6.89 5.35
C ILE A 41 2.02 7.09 5.88
N VAL A 42 1.07 7.18 4.95
CA VAL A 42 -0.36 7.12 5.22
C VAL A 42 -0.92 6.03 4.32
N VAL A 43 -1.67 5.11 4.92
CA VAL A 43 -2.23 3.98 4.19
C VAL A 43 -3.75 4.08 4.18
N GLU A 44 -4.32 3.97 2.99
CA GLU A 44 -5.75 4.01 2.76
C GLU A 44 -6.17 2.74 2.02
N CYS A 45 -7.38 2.27 2.26
CA CYS A 45 -7.93 1.11 1.59
C CYS A 45 -9.32 1.42 1.08
N THR A 46 -9.59 1.08 -0.18
CA THR A 46 -10.91 1.24 -0.77
C THR A 46 -11.35 -0.04 -1.48
N ILE A 47 -12.65 -0.18 -1.60
CA ILE A 47 -13.28 -1.18 -2.46
C ILE A 47 -14.36 -0.46 -3.28
N ASP A 48 -14.28 -0.59 -4.61
CA ASP A 48 -15.21 0.09 -5.54
C ASP A 48 -15.33 1.59 -5.26
N GLY A 49 -14.22 2.23 -4.88
CA GLY A 49 -14.18 3.65 -4.59
C GLY A 49 -14.64 4.03 -3.17
N GLU A 50 -15.14 3.09 -2.40
CA GLU A 50 -15.60 3.33 -1.04
C GLU A 50 -14.51 2.97 -0.01
N SER A 51 -14.43 3.73 1.06
CA SER A 51 -13.46 3.49 2.13
C SER A 51 -13.71 2.14 2.81
N ALA A 52 -12.64 1.37 2.99
CA ALA A 52 -12.68 0.05 3.63
C ALA A 52 -11.55 -0.07 4.65
N PRO A 53 -11.55 0.74 5.71
CA PRO A 53 -10.42 0.77 6.65
C PRO A 53 -10.24 -0.50 7.46
N GLY A 54 -11.28 -1.31 7.60
CA GLY A 54 -11.22 -2.57 8.36
C GLY A 54 -10.28 -3.63 7.79
N ILE A 55 -9.83 -3.46 6.55
CA ILE A 55 -8.87 -4.37 5.93
C ILE A 55 -7.46 -4.12 6.48
N ILE A 56 -7.15 -2.89 6.86
CA ILE A 56 -5.82 -2.53 7.37
C ILE A 56 -5.79 -2.74 8.88
N VAL A 57 -4.92 -3.64 9.33
CA VAL A 57 -4.73 -3.88 10.77
C VAL A 57 -3.76 -2.85 11.34
N ASN A 58 -2.62 -2.69 10.69
CA ASN A 58 -1.65 -1.65 11.02
C ASN A 58 -0.72 -1.41 9.85
N ASP A 59 0.03 -0.34 9.94
CA ASP A 59 1.08 -0.01 8.99
C ASP A 59 2.28 0.57 9.74
N GLU A 60 3.46 0.40 9.15
CA GLU A 60 4.67 1.02 9.70
C GLU A 60 5.67 1.30 8.59
N LEU A 61 6.48 2.32 8.82
CA LEU A 61 7.62 2.62 7.97
C LEU A 61 8.88 2.23 8.72
N ASP A 62 9.64 1.30 8.13
CA ASP A 62 10.91 0.84 8.69
C ASP A 62 12.02 1.10 7.66
N GLY A 63 12.77 2.17 7.88
CA GLY A 63 13.79 2.59 6.91
C GLY A 63 13.16 2.92 5.55
N ASN A 64 13.52 2.12 4.55
CA ASN A 64 12.99 2.26 3.19
C ASN A 64 11.89 1.23 2.87
N GLU A 65 11.34 0.57 3.87
CA GLU A 65 10.27 -0.40 3.67
C GLU A 65 8.98 0.06 4.33
N ALA A 66 7.90 0.12 3.55
CA ALA A 66 6.55 0.32 4.07
C ALA A 66 5.92 -1.06 4.30
N ARG A 67 5.51 -1.34 5.52
CA ARG A 67 4.87 -2.60 5.89
C ARG A 67 3.42 -2.37 6.22
N VAL A 68 2.55 -3.18 5.63
CA VAL A 68 1.10 -3.10 5.85
C VAL A 68 0.58 -4.48 6.20
N ARG A 69 -0.11 -4.56 7.33
CA ARG A 69 -0.77 -5.80 7.76
C ARG A 69 -2.23 -5.72 7.40
N VAL A 70 -2.72 -6.74 6.71
CA VAL A 70 -4.08 -6.79 6.19
C VAL A 70 -4.80 -8.02 6.67
N GLN A 71 -6.13 -7.92 6.75
CA GLN A 71 -7.01 -9.00 7.19
C GLN A 71 -8.34 -8.94 6.47
N GLY A 72 -9.12 -10.03 6.58
CA GLY A 72 -10.52 -10.03 6.15
C GLY A 72 -10.71 -10.03 4.64
N GLY A 73 -11.85 -9.52 4.24
CA GLY A 73 -12.31 -9.54 2.85
C GLY A 73 -13.06 -10.82 2.51
N ASP A 74 -13.90 -10.75 1.49
CA ASP A 74 -14.65 -11.88 1.00
C ASP A 74 -14.13 -12.34 -0.36
N HIS A 75 -14.28 -13.63 -0.65
CA HIS A 75 -13.89 -14.16 -1.95
C HIS A 75 -14.51 -13.34 -3.09
N GLY A 76 -13.69 -12.95 -4.03
CA GLY A 76 -14.10 -12.13 -5.17
C GLY A 76 -13.87 -10.64 -4.99
N ASP A 77 -13.62 -10.17 -3.77
CA ASP A 77 -13.32 -8.76 -3.52
C ASP A 77 -11.96 -8.36 -4.06
N ASN A 78 -11.90 -7.14 -4.57
CA ASN A 78 -10.64 -6.51 -4.96
C ASN A 78 -10.54 -5.18 -4.22
N TYR A 79 -9.53 -5.06 -3.38
CA TYR A 79 -9.27 -3.82 -2.65
C TYR A 79 -8.10 -3.08 -3.28
N VAL A 80 -8.14 -1.77 -3.22
CA VAL A 80 -6.98 -0.94 -3.58
C VAL A 80 -6.43 -0.35 -2.29
N ILE A 81 -5.19 -0.67 -1.99
CA ILE A 81 -4.48 -0.14 -0.85
C ILE A 81 -3.51 0.90 -1.39
N THR A 82 -3.73 2.15 -0.99
CA THR A 82 -2.90 3.27 -1.42
C THR A 82 -1.96 3.64 -0.30
N VAL A 83 -0.68 3.62 -0.59
CA VAL A 83 0.37 4.04 0.36
C VAL A 83 0.92 5.37 -0.12
N LEU A 84 0.68 6.40 0.67
CA LEU A 84 1.22 7.73 0.41
C LEU A 84 2.47 7.90 1.27
N VAL A 85 3.58 8.20 0.61
CA VAL A 85 4.88 8.33 1.25
C VAL A 85 5.31 9.79 1.20
N THR A 86 5.54 10.38 2.36
CA THR A 86 6.11 11.72 2.45
C THR A 86 7.62 11.58 2.65
N THR A 87 8.37 12.29 1.81
CA THR A 87 9.84 12.24 1.86
C THR A 87 10.41 13.42 2.66
N ASN A 88 11.69 13.33 2.97
CA ASN A 88 12.41 14.39 3.68
C ASN A 88 12.50 15.71 2.88
N ALA A 89 12.25 15.66 1.58
CA ALA A 89 12.19 16.85 0.73
C ALA A 89 10.78 17.46 0.67
N GLY A 90 9.82 16.88 1.40
CA GLY A 90 8.44 17.35 1.41
C GLY A 90 7.59 16.86 0.24
N HIS A 91 8.12 15.97 -0.57
CA HIS A 91 7.35 15.37 -1.67
C HIS A 91 6.48 14.23 -1.16
N VAL A 92 5.32 14.08 -1.79
CA VAL A 92 4.41 12.95 -1.52
C VAL A 92 4.39 12.07 -2.76
N ARG A 93 4.66 10.78 -2.55
CA ARG A 93 4.66 9.77 -3.60
C ARG A 93 3.59 8.73 -3.28
N GLN A 94 3.09 8.07 -4.32
CA GLN A 94 2.01 7.10 -4.17
C GLN A 94 2.39 5.75 -4.75
N ALA A 95 2.11 4.71 -3.99
CA ALA A 95 2.15 3.34 -4.47
C ALA A 95 0.80 2.70 -4.21
N ASP A 96 0.29 1.94 -5.17
CA ASP A 96 -0.97 1.23 -5.04
C ASP A 96 -0.72 -0.28 -5.01
N VAL A 97 -1.46 -0.96 -4.14
CA VAL A 97 -1.49 -2.42 -4.09
C VAL A 97 -2.91 -2.87 -4.36
N VAL A 98 -3.09 -3.69 -5.38
CA VAL A 98 -4.37 -4.32 -5.63
C VAL A 98 -4.37 -5.65 -4.86
N LEU A 99 -5.19 -5.70 -3.82
CA LEU A 99 -5.35 -6.89 -2.99
C LEU A 99 -6.57 -7.66 -3.47
N ARG A 100 -6.33 -8.85 -3.99
CA ARG A 100 -7.39 -9.73 -4.49
C ARG A 100 -7.66 -10.82 -3.47
N ILE A 101 -8.91 -10.89 -3.03
CA ILE A 101 -9.33 -11.92 -2.08
C ILE A 101 -9.84 -13.11 -2.87
N ARG A 102 -9.16 -14.23 -2.73
CA ARG A 102 -9.50 -15.47 -3.45
C ARG A 102 -9.38 -16.64 -2.50
N GLU A 103 -10.44 -17.42 -2.45
CA GLU A 103 -10.43 -18.66 -1.67
C GLU A 103 -9.82 -19.77 -2.53
N VAL A 104 -8.82 -20.44 -1.97
CA VAL A 104 -8.21 -21.59 -2.61
C VAL A 104 -8.94 -22.84 -2.10
N VAL A 105 -9.49 -23.58 -3.03
CA VAL A 105 -10.28 -24.78 -2.74
C VAL A 105 -9.48 -26.03 -3.04
#